data_efb6864841f4935c9c52e27574e845c0
#
_entry.id   efb6864841f4935c9c52e27574e845c0
#
_cell.length_a   1.000
_cell.length_b   1.000
_cell.length_c   1.000
_cell.angle_alpha   90.00
_cell.angle_beta   90.00
_cell.angle_gamma   90.00
#
_symmetry.space_group_name_H-M   'P 1'
#
loop_
_entity.id
_entity.type
_entity.pdbx_description
1 polymer ?
#
loop_
_entity_poly.entity_id
_entity_poly.type
_entity_poly.pdbx_seq_one_letter_code
_entity_poly.pdbx_strand_id
1 'polypeptide(L)'
;MNRISWDQYFMTQSHLLSLRSTCTRLAVGATIVRDKRIIAGGYNGSIAGGVHCADEGCYVIDNHCVRTVHAEVNALLQCAKFGAKTEGAEMYVTHFPCLHCCKAIIQSGITAVYYAQEYKNHPYAVELFQQAGVKVRHVPLAYTVTTLEEKDMASQLRDLLSTVDEQTEPEDLWRLLQEAKQLLKR
;
A
#
# COMPACT_ATOMS: atom_id res chain seq x y z
N MET A 1 -8.92 18.54 14.36
CA MET A 1 -8.00 17.68 13.55
C MET A 1 -8.70 16.35 13.25
N ASN A 2 -9.06 16.08 12.00
CA ASN A 2 -9.67 14.78 11.64
C ASN A 2 -8.57 13.70 11.57
N ARG A 3 -8.62 12.76 12.50
CA ARG A 3 -7.72 11.59 12.46
C ARG A 3 -8.17 10.63 11.36
N ILE A 4 -7.22 10.08 10.60
CA ILE A 4 -7.52 8.99 9.66
C ILE A 4 -8.02 7.76 10.43
N SER A 5 -8.87 6.96 9.79
CA SER A 5 -9.33 5.69 10.37
C SER A 5 -8.19 4.69 10.52
N TRP A 6 -8.35 3.69 11.39
CA TRP A 6 -7.37 2.62 11.53
C TRP A 6 -7.15 1.84 10.23
N ASP A 7 -8.22 1.62 9.47
CA ASP A 7 -8.12 0.96 8.17
C ASP A 7 -7.26 1.74 7.19
N GLN A 8 -7.46 3.07 7.10
CA GLN A 8 -6.64 3.92 6.25
C GLN A 8 -5.19 4.00 6.74
N TYR A 9 -4.97 4.02 8.05
CA TYR A 9 -3.63 4.02 8.62
C TYR A 9 -2.85 2.74 8.24
N PHE A 10 -3.44 1.55 8.44
CA PHE A 10 -2.78 0.29 8.13
C PHE A 10 -2.66 0.05 6.63
N MET A 11 -3.66 0.47 5.83
CA MET A 11 -3.56 0.40 4.38
C MET A 11 -2.45 1.31 3.84
N THR A 12 -2.28 2.52 4.41
CA THR A 12 -1.16 3.41 4.08
C THR A 12 0.18 2.76 4.38
N GLN A 13 0.32 2.06 5.52
CA GLN A 13 1.55 1.33 5.85
C GLN A 13 1.85 0.24 4.81
N SER A 14 0.83 -0.48 4.34
CA SER A 14 0.99 -1.48 3.28
C SER A 14 1.43 -0.84 1.96
N HIS A 15 0.91 0.33 1.61
CA HIS A 15 1.37 1.08 0.44
C HIS A 15 2.81 1.58 0.59
N LEU A 16 3.21 2.06 1.77
CA LEU A 16 4.61 2.43 2.02
C LEU A 16 5.56 1.23 1.87
N LEU A 17 5.17 0.07 2.37
CA LEU A 17 5.93 -1.17 2.19
C LEU A 17 6.05 -1.54 0.71
N SER A 18 5.01 -1.34 -0.10
CA SER A 18 5.04 -1.66 -1.53
C SER A 18 6.11 -0.85 -2.29
N LEU A 19 6.48 0.34 -1.82
CA LEU A 19 7.56 1.15 -2.42
C LEU A 19 8.94 0.49 -2.28
N ARG A 20 9.08 -0.51 -1.41
CA ARG A 20 10.29 -1.34 -1.28
C ARG A 20 10.30 -2.55 -2.19
N SER A 21 9.23 -2.77 -2.97
CA SER A 21 9.16 -3.89 -3.91
C SER A 21 10.33 -3.87 -4.89
N THR A 22 10.90 -5.03 -5.14
CA THR A 22 11.95 -5.21 -6.16
C THR A 22 11.40 -5.84 -7.44
N CYS A 23 10.06 -6.00 -7.53
CA CYS A 23 9.39 -6.55 -8.70
C CYS A 23 9.08 -5.43 -9.71
N THR A 24 9.47 -5.63 -10.97
CA THR A 24 9.20 -4.67 -12.06
C THR A 24 7.80 -4.79 -12.65
N ARG A 25 7.01 -5.81 -12.28
CA ARG A 25 5.67 -6.06 -12.82
C ARG A 25 4.56 -5.48 -11.95
N LEU A 26 4.69 -5.60 -10.62
CA LEU A 26 3.69 -5.16 -9.66
C LEU A 26 4.34 -4.91 -8.30
N ALA A 27 4.11 -3.76 -7.71
CA ALA A 27 4.55 -3.44 -6.36
C ALA A 27 3.43 -3.76 -5.35
N VAL A 28 3.68 -4.71 -4.46
CA VAL A 28 2.72 -5.14 -3.43
C VAL A 28 3.34 -5.00 -2.05
N GLY A 29 2.55 -4.51 -1.10
CA GLY A 29 2.91 -4.46 0.31
C GLY A 29 1.80 -5.05 1.18
N ALA A 30 2.18 -5.68 2.29
CA ALA A 30 1.28 -6.27 3.25
C ALA A 30 1.69 -5.91 4.68
N THR A 31 0.71 -5.62 5.53
CA THR A 31 0.89 -5.31 6.96
C THR A 31 0.03 -6.25 7.79
N ILE A 32 0.62 -6.94 8.76
CA ILE A 32 -0.11 -7.78 9.71
C ILE A 32 -0.30 -7.01 11.00
N VAL A 33 -1.53 -6.97 11.47
CA VAL A 33 -1.98 -6.17 12.62
C VAL A 33 -2.68 -7.08 13.62
N ARG A 34 -2.35 -6.92 14.90
CA ARG A 34 -3.09 -7.52 16.00
C ARG A 34 -3.27 -6.49 17.11
N ASP A 35 -4.49 -6.40 17.67
CA ASP A 35 -4.82 -5.43 18.73
C ASP A 35 -4.43 -3.99 18.38
N LYS A 36 -4.65 -3.59 17.12
CA LYS A 36 -4.25 -2.28 16.57
C LYS A 36 -2.74 -2.00 16.64
N ARG A 37 -1.93 -3.05 16.66
CA ARG A 37 -0.46 -2.97 16.60
C ARG A 37 0.04 -3.70 15.37
N ILE A 38 0.92 -3.07 14.62
CA ILE A 38 1.63 -3.72 13.52
C ILE A 38 2.60 -4.73 14.14
N ILE A 39 2.46 -6.00 13.77
CA ILE A 39 3.32 -7.08 14.26
C ILE A 39 4.30 -7.56 13.20
N ALA A 40 3.98 -7.36 11.92
CA ALA A 40 4.90 -7.62 10.81
C ALA A 40 4.50 -6.82 9.57
N GLY A 41 5.43 -6.67 8.65
CA GLY A 41 5.22 -6.12 7.33
C GLY A 41 6.02 -6.88 6.30
N GLY A 42 5.54 -6.86 5.05
CA GLY A 42 6.20 -7.49 3.92
C GLY A 42 5.95 -6.74 2.62
N TYR A 43 6.84 -6.89 1.69
CA TYR A 43 6.68 -6.46 0.29
C TYR A 43 7.12 -7.58 -0.63
N ASN A 44 6.66 -7.58 -1.87
CA ASN A 44 7.06 -8.60 -2.82
C ASN A 44 8.48 -8.32 -3.32
N GLY A 45 9.36 -9.28 -3.15
CA GLY A 45 10.77 -9.15 -3.49
C GLY A 45 11.50 -10.48 -3.49
N SER A 46 12.72 -10.48 -4.00
CA SER A 46 13.58 -11.66 -4.00
C SER A 46 13.93 -12.10 -2.58
N ILE A 47 14.32 -13.36 -2.44
CA ILE A 47 14.85 -13.87 -1.17
C ILE A 47 16.06 -13.04 -0.70
N ALA A 48 16.33 -13.07 0.60
CA ALA A 48 17.49 -12.38 1.16
C ALA A 48 18.79 -12.89 0.50
N GLY A 49 19.60 -11.96 -0.02
CA GLY A 49 20.82 -12.27 -0.77
C GLY A 49 20.60 -12.74 -2.20
N GLY A 50 19.35 -12.84 -2.66
CA GLY A 50 19.02 -13.18 -4.04
C GLY A 50 19.01 -11.97 -4.96
N VAL A 51 19.12 -12.22 -6.26
CA VAL A 51 19.11 -11.20 -7.31
C VAL A 51 17.71 -10.60 -7.45
N HIS A 52 17.62 -9.29 -7.61
CA HIS A 52 16.35 -8.59 -7.76
C HIS A 52 15.85 -8.53 -9.22
N CYS A 53 14.52 -8.52 -9.39
CA CYS A 53 13.94 -8.32 -10.71
C CYS A 53 14.28 -6.95 -11.32
N ALA A 54 14.51 -5.96 -10.47
CA ALA A 54 14.94 -4.63 -10.91
C ALA A 54 16.33 -4.65 -11.58
N ASP A 55 17.20 -5.57 -11.21
CA ASP A 55 18.59 -5.67 -11.70
C ASP A 55 18.71 -6.61 -12.90
N GLU A 56 18.08 -7.80 -12.84
CA GLU A 56 18.23 -8.84 -13.87
C GLU A 56 16.90 -9.25 -14.55
N GLY A 57 15.84 -8.50 -14.33
CA GLY A 57 14.52 -8.85 -14.86
C GLY A 57 13.82 -9.98 -14.08
N CYS A 58 12.59 -10.28 -14.49
CA CYS A 58 11.78 -11.34 -13.90
C CYS A 58 12.18 -12.72 -14.44
N TYR A 59 12.29 -13.70 -13.55
CA TYR A 59 12.34 -15.10 -13.96
C TYR A 59 10.91 -15.63 -14.05
N VAL A 60 10.41 -15.83 -15.27
CA VAL A 60 8.99 -16.12 -15.52
C VAL A 60 8.79 -17.58 -15.91
N ILE A 61 7.91 -18.28 -15.18
CA ILE A 61 7.39 -19.62 -15.50
C ILE A 61 5.87 -19.51 -15.52
N ASP A 62 5.22 -20.04 -16.55
CA ASP A 62 3.76 -20.04 -16.73
C ASP A 62 3.13 -18.65 -16.47
N ASN A 63 3.73 -17.62 -17.03
CA ASN A 63 3.35 -16.21 -16.87
C ASN A 63 3.40 -15.68 -15.42
N HIS A 64 4.07 -16.37 -14.49
CA HIS A 64 4.35 -15.92 -13.12
C HIS A 64 5.84 -15.66 -12.91
N CYS A 65 6.16 -14.57 -12.23
CA CYS A 65 7.52 -14.35 -11.76
C CYS A 65 7.78 -15.24 -10.53
N VAL A 66 8.69 -16.21 -10.67
CA VAL A 66 9.06 -17.14 -9.58
C VAL A 66 10.24 -16.65 -8.75
N ARG A 67 10.84 -15.51 -9.12
CA ARG A 67 11.97 -14.91 -8.38
C ARG A 67 11.52 -14.26 -7.06
N THR A 68 10.28 -13.73 -7.02
CA THR A 68 9.80 -12.95 -5.87
C THR A 68 8.96 -13.79 -4.90
N VAL A 69 9.22 -13.62 -3.62
CA VAL A 69 8.28 -14.00 -2.55
C VAL A 69 7.18 -12.93 -2.51
N HIS A 70 5.93 -13.34 -2.44
CA HIS A 70 4.79 -12.41 -2.37
C HIS A 70 4.77 -11.65 -1.03
N ALA A 71 4.23 -10.44 -1.02
CA ALA A 71 4.21 -9.56 0.13
C ALA A 71 3.56 -10.19 1.37
N GLU A 72 2.43 -10.88 1.16
CA GLU A 72 1.66 -11.56 2.21
C GLU A 72 2.49 -12.68 2.86
N VAL A 73 3.09 -13.53 2.03
CA VAL A 73 3.95 -14.63 2.51
C VAL A 73 5.18 -14.06 3.20
N ASN A 74 5.78 -13.00 2.66
CA ASN A 74 6.93 -12.33 3.27
C ASN A 74 6.59 -11.78 4.67
N ALA A 75 5.41 -11.16 4.84
CA ALA A 75 4.92 -10.69 6.14
C ALA A 75 4.71 -11.86 7.12
N LEU A 76 4.12 -12.98 6.68
CA LEU A 76 3.94 -14.18 7.49
C LEU A 76 5.28 -14.81 7.91
N LEU A 77 6.25 -14.86 7.00
CA LEU A 77 7.60 -15.35 7.29
C LEU A 77 8.34 -14.45 8.29
N GLN A 78 8.11 -13.13 8.27
CA GLN A 78 8.63 -12.24 9.31
C GLN A 78 8.04 -12.59 10.68
N CYS A 79 6.73 -12.84 10.76
CA CYS A 79 6.12 -13.32 12.01
C CYS A 79 6.76 -14.61 12.48
N ALA A 80 6.93 -15.59 11.59
CA ALA A 80 7.58 -16.88 11.93
C ALA A 80 9.02 -16.69 12.42
N LYS A 81 9.80 -15.84 11.73
CA LYS A 81 11.21 -15.58 12.04
C LYS A 81 11.41 -14.94 13.41
N PHE A 82 10.51 -14.01 13.79
CA PHE A 82 10.64 -13.24 15.04
C PHE A 82 9.71 -13.73 16.16
N GLY A 83 9.00 -14.83 15.96
CA GLY A 83 8.14 -15.43 16.98
C GLY A 83 6.86 -14.63 17.27
N ALA A 84 6.38 -13.79 16.32
CA ALA A 84 5.14 -13.07 16.46
C ALA A 84 3.95 -13.98 16.12
N LYS A 85 3.00 -14.15 17.05
CA LYS A 85 1.80 -14.95 16.81
C LYS A 85 0.89 -14.26 15.79
N THR A 86 0.48 -15.00 14.76
CA THR A 86 -0.47 -14.55 13.72
C THR A 86 -1.91 -14.87 14.06
N GLU A 87 -2.16 -15.80 14.98
CA GLU A 87 -3.50 -16.21 15.40
C GLU A 87 -4.34 -15.01 15.84
N GLY A 88 -5.53 -14.84 15.25
CA GLY A 88 -6.43 -13.75 15.54
C GLY A 88 -6.01 -12.39 14.95
N ALA A 89 -4.91 -12.33 14.21
CA ALA A 89 -4.48 -11.10 13.57
C ALA A 89 -5.29 -10.79 12.30
N GLU A 90 -5.10 -9.58 11.78
CA GLU A 90 -5.70 -9.06 10.55
C GLU A 90 -4.58 -8.71 9.56
N MET A 91 -4.84 -8.84 8.26
CA MET A 91 -3.90 -8.48 7.21
C MET A 91 -4.45 -7.33 6.35
N TYR A 92 -3.65 -6.31 6.14
CA TYR A 92 -3.87 -5.26 5.15
C TYR A 92 -2.90 -5.46 4.00
N VAL A 93 -3.40 -5.47 2.77
CA VAL A 93 -2.59 -5.73 1.57
C VAL A 93 -3.02 -4.81 0.44
N THR A 94 -2.09 -4.34 -0.37
CA THR A 94 -2.39 -3.41 -1.46
C THR A 94 -3.24 -4.01 -2.57
N HIS A 95 -3.15 -5.33 -2.78
CA HIS A 95 -3.88 -6.05 -3.84
C HIS A 95 -4.53 -7.32 -3.27
N PHE A 96 -5.65 -7.75 -3.88
CA PHE A 96 -6.33 -8.98 -3.47
C PHE A 96 -5.35 -10.18 -3.52
N PRO A 97 -5.27 -11.00 -2.45
CA PRO A 97 -4.33 -12.12 -2.37
C PRO A 97 -4.56 -13.17 -3.44
N CYS A 98 -3.49 -13.67 -4.06
CA CYS A 98 -3.59 -14.81 -4.97
C CYS A 98 -3.97 -16.09 -4.21
N LEU A 99 -4.35 -17.14 -4.94
CA LEU A 99 -4.79 -18.43 -4.35
C LEU A 99 -3.75 -19.04 -3.39
N HIS A 100 -2.45 -18.93 -3.69
CA HIS A 100 -1.40 -19.45 -2.81
C HIS A 100 -1.29 -18.65 -1.51
N CYS A 101 -1.33 -17.31 -1.61
CA CYS A 101 -1.32 -16.43 -0.44
C CYS A 101 -2.58 -16.61 0.41
N CYS A 102 -3.75 -16.77 -0.22
CA CYS A 102 -5.01 -17.07 0.46
C CYS A 102 -4.87 -18.29 1.40
N LYS A 103 -4.35 -19.41 0.89
CA LYS A 103 -4.13 -20.61 1.71
C LYS A 103 -3.16 -20.38 2.86
N ALA A 104 -2.06 -19.66 2.64
CA ALA A 104 -1.09 -19.33 3.67
C ALA A 104 -1.70 -18.42 4.76
N ILE A 105 -2.50 -17.42 4.36
CA ILE A 105 -3.22 -16.51 5.25
C ILE A 105 -4.18 -17.28 6.16
N ILE A 106 -5.00 -18.16 5.58
CA ILE A 106 -5.95 -19.00 6.34
C ILE A 106 -5.20 -19.89 7.35
N GLN A 107 -4.18 -20.62 6.89
CA GLN A 107 -3.42 -21.54 7.74
C GLN A 107 -2.62 -20.85 8.84
N SER A 108 -2.36 -19.55 8.72
CA SER A 108 -1.68 -18.77 9.74
C SER A 108 -2.61 -18.21 10.84
N GLY A 109 -3.93 -18.49 10.76
CA GLY A 109 -4.91 -18.01 11.76
C GLY A 109 -5.30 -16.53 11.61
N ILE A 110 -5.04 -15.93 10.46
CA ILE A 110 -5.53 -14.56 10.13
C ILE A 110 -7.06 -14.61 10.03
N THR A 111 -7.73 -13.67 10.68
CA THR A 111 -9.20 -13.62 10.77
C THR A 111 -9.85 -12.61 9.84
N ALA A 112 -9.09 -11.66 9.33
CA ALA A 112 -9.59 -10.68 8.37
C ALA A 112 -8.50 -10.25 7.38
N VAL A 113 -8.92 -10.02 6.14
CA VAL A 113 -8.09 -9.48 5.06
C VAL A 113 -8.75 -8.21 4.51
N TYR A 114 -7.99 -7.13 4.49
CA TYR A 114 -8.36 -5.86 3.91
C TYR A 114 -7.46 -5.59 2.70
N TYR A 115 -8.05 -5.33 1.53
CA TYR A 115 -7.29 -5.10 0.31
C TYR A 115 -7.71 -3.79 -0.37
N ALA A 116 -6.76 -3.12 -1.03
CA ALA A 116 -7.02 -1.83 -1.66
C ALA A 116 -7.41 -1.93 -3.13
N GLN A 117 -6.89 -2.90 -3.86
CA GLN A 117 -7.10 -3.05 -5.30
C GLN A 117 -7.46 -4.48 -5.66
N GLU A 118 -8.39 -4.62 -6.60
CA GLU A 118 -8.69 -5.90 -7.24
C GLU A 118 -7.53 -6.35 -8.11
N TYR A 119 -7.17 -7.63 -8.02
CA TYR A 119 -6.12 -8.18 -8.86
C TYR A 119 -6.36 -9.67 -9.12
N LYS A 120 -6.79 -10.02 -10.35
CA LYS A 120 -6.96 -11.41 -10.81
C LYS A 120 -7.58 -12.31 -9.72
N ASN A 121 -8.65 -11.84 -9.08
CA ASN A 121 -9.29 -12.55 -7.98
C ASN A 121 -9.70 -13.95 -8.44
N HIS A 122 -8.97 -14.94 -7.96
CA HIS A 122 -9.28 -16.32 -8.32
C HIS A 122 -10.56 -16.74 -7.57
N PRO A 123 -11.64 -17.21 -8.26
CA PRO A 123 -12.90 -17.55 -7.61
C PRO A 123 -12.72 -18.49 -6.43
N TYR A 124 -11.87 -19.48 -6.56
CA TYR A 124 -11.58 -20.43 -5.48
C TYR A 124 -10.89 -19.80 -4.27
N ALA A 125 -10.12 -18.72 -4.41
CA ALA A 125 -9.58 -17.99 -3.27
C ALA A 125 -10.69 -17.30 -2.46
N VAL A 126 -11.70 -16.74 -3.15
CA VAL A 126 -12.88 -16.14 -2.51
C VAL A 126 -13.65 -17.22 -1.74
N GLU A 127 -13.92 -18.37 -2.35
CA GLU A 127 -14.59 -19.50 -1.70
C GLU A 127 -13.83 -19.98 -0.46
N LEU A 128 -12.51 -20.12 -0.53
CA LEU A 128 -11.69 -20.58 0.61
C LEU A 128 -11.76 -19.60 1.78
N PHE A 129 -11.69 -18.31 1.54
CA PHE A 129 -11.87 -17.31 2.61
C PHE A 129 -13.25 -17.41 3.26
N GLN A 130 -14.29 -17.60 2.47
CA GLN A 130 -15.65 -17.79 2.98
C GLN A 130 -15.79 -19.07 3.81
N GLN A 131 -15.28 -20.20 3.32
CA GLN A 131 -15.30 -21.50 4.02
C GLN A 131 -14.53 -21.44 5.34
N ALA A 132 -13.40 -20.72 5.37
CA ALA A 132 -12.58 -20.55 6.57
C ALA A 132 -13.11 -19.48 7.54
N GLY A 133 -14.20 -18.78 7.19
CA GLY A 133 -14.74 -17.69 8.01
C GLY A 133 -13.86 -16.45 8.11
N VAL A 134 -12.89 -16.29 7.19
CA VAL A 134 -12.02 -15.11 7.13
C VAL A 134 -12.81 -13.96 6.52
N LYS A 135 -12.90 -12.84 7.23
CA LYS A 135 -13.54 -11.62 6.73
C LYS A 135 -12.70 -11.00 5.63
N VAL A 136 -13.29 -10.73 4.47
CA VAL A 136 -12.60 -10.05 3.36
C VAL A 136 -13.32 -8.73 3.07
N ARG A 137 -12.57 -7.63 3.02
CA ARG A 137 -13.12 -6.30 2.78
C ARG A 137 -12.24 -5.45 1.87
N HIS A 138 -12.86 -4.83 0.89
CA HIS A 138 -12.24 -3.82 0.05
C HIS A 138 -12.09 -2.51 0.83
N VAL A 139 -10.87 -2.02 0.94
CA VAL A 139 -10.50 -0.77 1.63
C VAL A 139 -9.55 0.01 0.71
N PRO A 140 -10.08 0.73 -0.27
CA PRO A 140 -9.25 1.54 -1.16
C PRO A 140 -8.52 2.62 -0.34
N LEU A 141 -7.33 2.98 -0.75
CA LEU A 141 -6.60 4.07 -0.13
C LEU A 141 -7.31 5.39 -0.45
N ALA A 142 -7.88 6.02 0.58
CA ALA A 142 -8.62 7.28 0.43
C ALA A 142 -7.73 8.52 0.36
N TYR A 143 -6.47 8.38 0.79
CA TYR A 143 -5.49 9.46 0.79
C TYR A 143 -4.30 9.03 -0.05
N THR A 144 -3.99 9.76 -1.09
CA THR A 144 -2.63 9.77 -1.59
C THR A 144 -1.74 10.12 -0.40
N VAL A 145 -0.66 9.37 -0.19
CA VAL A 145 0.43 9.83 0.71
C VAL A 145 1.06 11.00 -0.04
N THR A 146 0.35 12.11 -0.08
CA THR A 146 0.91 13.39 -0.45
C THR A 146 1.99 13.63 0.58
N THR A 147 3.20 13.83 0.13
CA THR A 147 4.29 14.29 0.98
C THR A 147 3.81 15.48 1.78
N LEU A 148 4.34 15.70 2.94
CA LEU A 148 4.04 16.91 3.72
C LEU A 148 4.21 18.18 2.86
N GLU A 149 5.13 18.12 1.89
CA GLU A 149 5.41 19.14 0.88
C GLU A 149 4.23 19.41 -0.07
N GLU A 150 3.49 18.38 -0.54
CA GLU A 150 2.31 18.60 -1.40
C GLU A 150 1.12 19.20 -0.64
N LYS A 151 0.95 18.84 0.65
CA LYS A 151 -0.06 19.49 1.50
C LYS A 151 0.30 20.93 1.77
N ASP A 152 1.58 21.22 2.00
CA ASP A 152 2.07 22.57 2.21
C ASP A 152 1.92 23.38 0.92
N MET A 153 2.29 22.84 -0.23
CA MET A 153 2.12 23.45 -1.54
C MET A 153 0.65 23.73 -1.87
N ALA A 154 -0.26 22.78 -1.60
CA ALA A 154 -1.70 22.99 -1.83
C ALA A 154 -2.31 24.04 -0.87
N SER A 155 -1.76 24.17 0.34
CA SER A 155 -2.12 25.23 1.27
C SER A 155 -1.62 26.58 0.77
N GLN A 156 -0.36 26.66 0.38
CA GLN A 156 0.25 27.89 -0.15
C GLN A 156 -0.45 28.38 -1.41
N LEU A 157 -0.83 27.45 -2.33
CA LEU A 157 -1.60 27.79 -3.53
C LEU A 157 -3.01 28.31 -3.20
N ARG A 158 -3.68 27.74 -2.19
CA ARG A 158 -5.00 28.22 -1.74
C ARG A 158 -4.90 29.60 -1.12
N ASP A 159 -3.88 29.84 -0.30
CA ASP A 159 -3.63 31.13 0.33
C ASP A 159 -3.35 32.20 -0.74
N LEU A 160 -2.51 31.88 -1.73
CA LEU A 160 -2.26 32.74 -2.89
C LEU A 160 -3.56 33.07 -3.67
N LEU A 161 -4.37 32.04 -3.95
CA LEU A 161 -5.65 32.22 -4.67
C LEU A 161 -6.66 33.04 -3.86
N SER A 162 -6.62 32.95 -2.54
CA SER A 162 -7.53 33.74 -1.66
C SER A 162 -7.23 35.23 -1.66
N THR A 163 -6.05 35.65 -2.12
CA THR A 163 -5.67 37.08 -2.25
C THR A 163 -6.12 37.71 -3.55
N VAL A 164 -6.66 36.90 -4.48
CA VAL A 164 -7.16 37.35 -5.78
C VAL A 164 -8.64 37.69 -5.64
N ASP A 165 -9.00 38.93 -5.91
CA ASP A 165 -10.37 39.42 -5.97
C ASP A 165 -10.64 40.23 -7.27
N GLU A 166 -11.85 40.75 -7.44
CA GLU A 166 -12.25 41.51 -8.63
C GLU A 166 -11.50 42.86 -8.76
N GLN A 167 -10.79 43.28 -7.72
CA GLN A 167 -10.03 44.57 -7.67
C GLN A 167 -8.52 44.34 -7.82
N THR A 168 -8.09 43.09 -7.97
CA THR A 168 -6.65 42.73 -8.11
C THR A 168 -6.09 43.28 -9.42
N GLU A 169 -5.10 44.18 -9.33
CA GLU A 169 -4.49 44.79 -10.52
C GLU A 169 -3.76 43.76 -11.40
N PRO A 170 -3.71 43.96 -12.72
CA PRO A 170 -3.09 43.00 -13.65
C PRO A 170 -1.63 42.70 -13.34
N GLU A 171 -0.88 43.66 -12.79
CA GLU A 171 0.53 43.47 -12.42
C GLU A 171 0.69 42.51 -11.22
N ASP A 172 -0.23 42.59 -10.24
CA ASP A 172 -0.26 41.71 -9.08
C ASP A 172 -0.69 40.28 -9.49
N LEU A 173 -1.64 40.15 -10.40
CA LEU A 173 -2.01 38.86 -10.97
C LEU A 173 -0.83 38.19 -11.65
N TRP A 174 0.00 38.93 -12.37
CA TRP A 174 1.21 38.39 -13.02
C TRP A 174 2.24 37.90 -11.99
N ARG A 175 2.45 38.65 -10.92
CA ARG A 175 3.34 38.27 -9.82
C ARG A 175 2.85 36.96 -9.16
N LEU A 176 1.57 36.92 -8.78
CA LEU A 176 0.95 35.72 -8.18
C LEU A 176 1.04 34.49 -9.09
N LEU A 177 0.86 34.68 -10.40
CA LEU A 177 1.05 33.60 -11.38
C LEU A 177 2.48 33.07 -11.43
N GLN A 178 3.51 33.94 -11.30
CA GLN A 178 4.89 33.53 -11.25
C GLN A 178 5.23 32.77 -9.96
N GLU A 179 4.70 33.21 -8.82
CA GLU A 179 4.85 32.54 -7.53
C GLU A 179 4.20 31.16 -7.55
N ALA A 180 2.97 31.04 -8.07
CA ALA A 180 2.29 29.75 -8.24
C ALA A 180 3.08 28.79 -9.17
N LYS A 181 3.65 29.30 -10.28
CA LYS A 181 4.51 28.52 -11.17
C LYS A 181 5.81 28.03 -10.51
N GLN A 182 6.37 28.80 -9.59
CA GLN A 182 7.55 28.37 -8.83
C GLN A 182 7.21 27.28 -7.82
N LEU A 183 6.06 27.36 -7.16
CA LEU A 183 5.57 26.31 -6.25
C LEU A 183 5.34 24.98 -6.98
N LEU A 184 4.82 25.02 -8.21
CA LEU A 184 4.56 23.83 -9.03
C LEU A 184 5.82 23.20 -9.65
N LYS A 185 7.00 23.83 -9.56
CA LYS A 185 8.29 23.32 -10.08
C LYS A 185 9.13 22.61 -9.02
N ARG A 186 8.73 22.66 -7.77
CA ARG A 186 9.39 21.96 -6.66
C ARG A 186 8.80 20.58 -6.46
#